data_9299597259fb21d1f8f203b9c0170e70
#
_entry.id   9299597259fb21d1f8f203b9c0170e70
#
_cell.length_a   1.000
_cell.length_b   1.000
_cell.length_c   1.000
_cell.angle_alpha   90.00
_cell.angle_beta   90.00
_cell.angle_gamma   90.00
#
_symmetry.space_group_name_H-M   'P 1'
#
loop_
_entity.id
_entity.type
_entity.pdbx_description
1 polymer ?
#
loop_
_entity_poly.entity_id
_entity_poly.type
_entity_poly.pdbx_seq_one_letter_code
_entity_poly.pdbx_strand_id
1 'polypeptide(L)'
;MSETSHDISTLNDLIATTYDSINGYTEAAKNSDNQRFVAMFTARSVEREAAIRALRAEVIRLGGKPDDNGTVLGGAHRMFMNLKSVVTGRDEAAIIAEVEQGEDHVKAKFEDAIADGDLSPQAMHTIRECYVSVKQGQDEMRTLKHSMT
;
A
#
# COMPACT_ATOMS: atom_id res chain seq x y z
N MET A 1 0.07 26.07 -12.29
CA MET A 1 -0.80 25.37 -11.37
C MET A 1 -1.15 23.96 -11.79
N SER A 2 -1.07 23.64 -13.10
CA SER A 2 -1.32 22.26 -13.54
C SER A 2 -0.32 21.28 -12.91
N GLU A 3 0.94 21.67 -12.72
CA GLU A 3 1.94 20.80 -12.10
C GLU A 3 1.57 20.46 -10.66
N THR A 4 1.16 21.46 -9.90
CA THR A 4 0.75 21.24 -8.50
C THR A 4 -0.49 20.34 -8.44
N SER A 5 -1.45 20.55 -9.33
CA SER A 5 -2.67 19.73 -9.39
C SER A 5 -2.33 18.29 -9.72
N HIS A 6 -1.40 18.07 -10.63
CA HIS A 6 -0.96 16.74 -11.01
C HIS A 6 -0.26 16.04 -9.84
N ASP A 7 0.63 16.75 -9.14
CA ASP A 7 1.30 16.23 -7.96
C ASP A 7 0.29 15.80 -6.90
N ILE A 8 -0.67 16.66 -6.60
CA ILE A 8 -1.69 16.39 -5.58
C ILE A 8 -2.52 15.17 -5.97
N SER A 9 -2.93 15.09 -7.23
CA SER A 9 -3.73 13.96 -7.70
C SER A 9 -2.95 12.65 -7.57
N THR A 10 -1.69 12.64 -7.99
CA THR A 10 -0.85 11.44 -7.91
C THR A 10 -0.61 11.03 -6.47
N LEU A 11 -0.29 12.00 -5.60
CA LEU A 11 -0.06 11.71 -4.18
C LEU A 11 -1.33 11.17 -3.52
N ASN A 12 -2.48 11.72 -3.85
CA ASN A 12 -3.75 11.22 -3.28
C ASN A 12 -4.10 9.82 -3.78
N ASP A 13 -3.76 9.50 -5.02
CA ASP A 13 -3.91 8.12 -5.52
C ASP A 13 -3.07 7.15 -4.69
N LEU A 14 -1.84 7.53 -4.41
CA LEU A 14 -0.94 6.69 -3.61
C LEU A 14 -1.40 6.59 -2.16
N ILE A 15 -1.95 7.67 -1.61
CA ILE A 15 -2.52 7.65 -0.26
C ILE A 15 -3.67 6.63 -0.19
N ALA A 16 -4.59 6.69 -1.14
CA ALA A 16 -5.72 5.76 -1.18
C ALA A 16 -5.24 4.31 -1.32
N THR A 17 -4.29 4.09 -2.21
CA THR A 17 -3.71 2.76 -2.42
C THR A 17 -3.05 2.24 -1.14
N THR A 18 -2.35 3.12 -0.43
CA THR A 18 -1.65 2.75 0.80
C THR A 18 -2.63 2.46 1.94
N TYR A 19 -3.73 3.21 2.03
CA TYR A 19 -4.79 2.89 3.00
C TYR A 19 -5.37 1.50 2.75
N ASP A 20 -5.60 1.14 1.51
CA ASP A 20 -6.11 -0.20 1.19
C ASP A 20 -5.09 -1.28 1.58
N SER A 21 -3.80 -0.99 1.43
CA SER A 21 -2.74 -1.88 1.88
C SER A 21 -2.80 -2.09 3.39
N ILE A 22 -3.01 -1.01 4.15
CA ILE A 22 -3.15 -1.11 5.62
C ILE A 22 -4.35 -1.98 5.96
N ASN A 23 -5.47 -1.76 5.31
CA ASN A 23 -6.68 -2.55 5.56
C ASN A 23 -6.44 -4.03 5.25
N GLY A 24 -5.71 -4.32 4.17
CA GLY A 24 -5.36 -5.69 3.81
C GLY A 24 -4.49 -6.36 4.87
N TYR A 25 -3.46 -5.68 5.32
CA TYR A 25 -2.59 -6.22 6.37
C TYR A 25 -3.32 -6.38 7.71
N THR A 26 -4.19 -5.44 8.05
CA THR A 26 -4.97 -5.50 9.28
C THR A 26 -5.91 -6.71 9.25
N GLU A 27 -6.56 -6.93 8.12
CA GLU A 27 -7.46 -8.07 7.95
C GLU A 27 -6.69 -9.38 8.02
N ALA A 28 -5.53 -9.45 7.38
CA ALA A 28 -4.68 -10.63 7.41
C ALA A 28 -4.20 -10.94 8.83
N ALA A 29 -3.78 -9.92 9.57
CA ALA A 29 -3.33 -10.08 10.96
C ALA A 29 -4.46 -10.58 11.85
N LYS A 30 -5.65 -10.02 11.67
CA LYS A 30 -6.82 -10.36 12.48
C LYS A 30 -7.23 -11.83 12.29
N ASN A 31 -7.02 -12.37 11.11
CA ASN A 31 -7.53 -13.69 10.75
C ASN A 31 -6.44 -14.77 10.65
N SER A 32 -5.20 -14.42 10.93
CA SER A 32 -4.11 -15.39 10.93
C SER A 32 -4.03 -16.08 12.29
N ASP A 33 -3.80 -17.39 12.29
CA ASP A 33 -3.59 -18.16 13.51
C ASP A 33 -2.12 -18.26 13.90
N ASN A 34 -1.23 -17.83 13.04
CA ASN A 34 0.21 -17.89 13.27
C ASN A 34 0.70 -16.56 13.83
N GLN A 35 1.15 -16.57 15.09
CA GLN A 35 1.57 -15.35 15.78
C GLN A 35 2.72 -14.65 15.07
N ARG A 36 3.58 -15.37 14.43
CA ARG A 36 4.69 -14.82 13.66
C ARG A 36 4.16 -14.02 12.47
N PHE A 37 3.15 -14.53 11.78
CA PHE A 37 2.52 -13.80 10.68
C PHE A 37 1.72 -12.60 11.19
N VAL A 38 1.02 -12.74 12.31
CA VAL A 38 0.29 -11.62 12.92
C VAL A 38 1.26 -10.46 13.19
N ALA A 39 2.41 -10.75 13.81
CA ALA A 39 3.41 -9.73 14.12
C ALA A 39 3.95 -9.09 12.84
N MET A 40 4.21 -9.89 11.81
CA MET A 40 4.73 -9.40 10.55
C MET A 40 3.72 -8.50 9.83
N PHE A 41 2.47 -8.92 9.74
CA PHE A 41 1.42 -8.11 9.10
C PHE A 41 1.21 -6.80 9.86
N THR A 42 1.22 -6.86 11.19
CA THR A 42 1.06 -5.67 12.03
C THR A 42 2.21 -4.69 11.81
N ALA A 43 3.45 -5.20 11.75
CA ALA A 43 4.63 -4.36 11.50
C ALA A 43 4.54 -3.66 10.15
N ARG A 44 4.08 -4.37 9.12
CA ARG A 44 3.93 -3.77 7.79
C ARG A 44 2.86 -2.69 7.78
N SER A 45 1.75 -2.91 8.49
CA SER A 45 0.71 -1.88 8.52
C SER A 45 1.19 -0.62 9.23
N VAL A 46 2.02 -0.73 10.27
CA VAL A 46 2.62 0.43 10.94
C VAL A 46 3.54 1.20 9.99
N GLU A 47 4.35 0.50 9.20
CA GLU A 47 5.20 1.14 8.20
C GLU A 47 4.38 1.89 7.15
N ARG A 48 3.26 1.30 6.72
CA ARG A 48 2.39 1.93 5.73
C ARG A 48 1.71 3.18 6.28
N GLU A 49 1.41 3.20 7.58
CA GLU A 49 0.90 4.41 8.23
C GLU A 49 1.92 5.55 8.19
N ALA A 50 3.20 5.23 8.39
CA ALA A 50 4.27 6.22 8.27
C ALA A 50 4.36 6.76 6.84
N ALA A 51 4.22 5.89 5.84
CA ALA A 51 4.22 6.31 4.45
C ALA A 51 3.04 7.25 4.16
N ILE A 52 1.86 6.94 4.68
CA ILE A 52 0.69 7.81 4.52
C ILE A 52 0.95 9.18 5.11
N ARG A 53 1.53 9.24 6.31
CA ARG A 53 1.84 10.54 6.94
C ARG A 53 2.76 11.38 6.06
N ALA A 54 3.78 10.77 5.46
CA ALA A 54 4.70 11.47 4.58
C ALA A 54 3.99 11.98 3.32
N LEU A 55 3.16 11.13 2.71
CA LEU A 55 2.41 11.51 1.51
C LEU A 55 1.40 12.63 1.81
N ARG A 56 0.70 12.54 2.93
CA ARG A 56 -0.26 13.56 3.35
C ARG A 56 0.42 14.90 3.61
N ALA A 57 1.57 14.87 4.28
CA ALA A 57 2.33 16.09 4.55
C ALA A 57 2.73 16.78 3.24
N GLU A 58 3.09 16.01 2.23
CA GLU A 58 3.46 16.57 0.93
C GLU A 58 2.26 17.19 0.24
N VAL A 59 1.07 16.56 0.29
CA VAL A 59 -0.14 17.13 -0.27
C VAL A 59 -0.47 18.47 0.41
N ILE A 60 -0.34 18.52 1.74
CA ILE A 60 -0.60 19.74 2.50
C ILE A 60 0.40 20.83 2.11
N ARG A 61 1.68 20.49 1.97
CA ARG A 61 2.71 21.44 1.56
C ARG A 61 2.36 22.07 0.20
N LEU A 62 1.78 21.28 -0.69
CA LEU A 62 1.39 21.76 -2.02
C LEU A 62 0.08 22.54 -2.03
N GLY A 63 -0.56 22.69 -0.87
CA GLY A 63 -1.81 23.42 -0.74
C GLY A 63 -3.06 22.62 -1.06
N GLY A 64 -2.90 21.30 -1.18
CA GLY A 64 -4.03 20.42 -1.48
C GLY A 64 -4.67 19.83 -0.24
N LYS A 65 -5.68 19.04 -0.45
CA LYS A 65 -6.39 18.33 0.61
C LYS A 65 -6.08 16.84 0.51
N PRO A 66 -5.43 16.26 1.52
CA PRO A 66 -5.14 14.82 1.49
C PRO A 66 -6.40 13.98 1.52
N ASP A 67 -6.37 12.87 0.80
CA ASP A 67 -7.43 11.86 0.87
C ASP A 67 -7.49 11.28 2.28
N ASP A 68 -8.70 11.02 2.78
CA ASP A 68 -8.89 10.57 4.16
C ASP A 68 -8.94 9.04 4.28
N ASN A 69 -9.18 8.34 3.20
CA ASN A 69 -9.28 6.88 3.24
C ASN A 69 -9.15 6.30 1.84
N GLY A 70 -9.04 4.97 1.75
CA GLY A 70 -8.85 4.29 0.49
C GLY A 70 -10.11 3.99 -0.30
N THR A 71 -11.27 4.30 0.24
CA THR A 71 -12.55 3.88 -0.36
C THR A 71 -12.93 4.65 -1.62
N VAL A 72 -12.28 5.78 -1.86
CA VAL A 72 -12.58 6.63 -3.01
C VAL A 72 -12.21 5.94 -4.31
N LEU A 73 -11.18 5.11 -4.29
CA LEU A 73 -10.67 4.47 -5.51
C LEU A 73 -11.09 3.00 -5.55
N GLY A 74 -12.16 2.73 -6.27
CA GLY A 74 -12.69 1.38 -6.41
C GLY A 74 -11.66 0.35 -6.84
N GLY A 75 -10.73 0.73 -7.73
CA GLY A 75 -9.70 -0.18 -8.20
C GLY A 75 -8.75 -0.64 -7.11
N ALA A 76 -8.26 0.30 -6.29
CA ALA A 76 -7.36 -0.01 -5.19
C ALA A 76 -8.07 -0.87 -4.14
N HIS A 77 -9.31 -0.53 -3.82
CA HIS A 77 -10.08 -1.30 -2.87
C HIS A 77 -10.26 -2.76 -3.30
N ARG A 78 -10.44 -2.99 -4.60
CA ARG A 78 -10.68 -4.33 -5.13
C ARG A 78 -9.48 -5.27 -5.00
N MET A 79 -8.28 -4.73 -4.86
CA MET A 79 -7.09 -5.55 -4.74
C MET A 79 -7.13 -6.51 -3.56
N PHE A 80 -7.77 -6.09 -2.48
CA PHE A 80 -7.82 -6.85 -1.26
C PHE A 80 -9.19 -7.45 -0.99
N MET A 81 -10.11 -7.39 -1.96
CA MET A 81 -11.47 -7.90 -1.81
C MET A 81 -11.51 -9.39 -1.49
N ASN A 82 -10.69 -10.15 -2.19
CA ASN A 82 -10.71 -11.60 -2.03
C ASN A 82 -10.10 -12.06 -0.72
N LEU A 83 -9.36 -11.19 -0.06
CA LEU A 83 -8.72 -11.54 1.22
C LEU A 83 -9.74 -11.97 2.27
N LYS A 84 -10.87 -11.27 2.33
CA LYS A 84 -11.91 -11.58 3.30
C LYS A 84 -12.45 -12.99 3.11
N SER A 85 -12.66 -13.40 1.87
CA SER A 85 -13.12 -14.73 1.52
C SER A 85 -12.08 -15.80 1.87
N VAL A 86 -10.81 -15.50 1.61
CA VAL A 86 -9.69 -16.39 1.89
C VAL A 86 -9.52 -16.60 3.40
N VAL A 87 -9.58 -15.50 4.18
CA VAL A 87 -9.37 -15.59 5.63
C VAL A 87 -10.48 -16.40 6.32
N THR A 88 -11.65 -16.47 5.72
CA THR A 88 -12.73 -17.29 6.25
C THR A 88 -12.34 -18.77 6.30
N GLY A 89 -11.53 -19.21 5.33
CA GLY A 89 -11.02 -20.58 5.29
C GLY A 89 -9.81 -20.82 6.15
N ARG A 90 -9.18 -19.76 6.68
CA ARG A 90 -8.00 -19.82 7.54
C ARG A 90 -6.82 -20.56 6.95
N ASP A 91 -6.67 -20.50 5.64
CA ASP A 91 -5.53 -21.09 4.95
C ASP A 91 -4.41 -20.04 4.89
N GLU A 92 -3.36 -20.24 5.67
CA GLU A 92 -2.24 -19.30 5.78
C GLU A 92 -1.58 -19.06 4.42
N ALA A 93 -1.38 -20.11 3.62
CA ALA A 93 -0.77 -19.96 2.30
C ALA A 93 -1.64 -19.10 1.40
N ALA A 94 -2.96 -19.29 1.46
CA ALA A 94 -3.89 -18.49 0.66
C ALA A 94 -3.93 -17.03 1.12
N ILE A 95 -3.86 -16.79 2.42
CA ILE A 95 -3.79 -15.42 2.97
C ILE A 95 -2.53 -14.72 2.45
N ILE A 96 -1.38 -15.37 2.54
CA ILE A 96 -0.11 -14.82 2.06
C ILE A 96 -0.19 -14.54 0.56
N ALA A 97 -0.77 -15.45 -0.22
CA ALA A 97 -0.89 -15.27 -1.67
C ALA A 97 -1.75 -14.04 -2.02
N GLU A 98 -2.86 -13.84 -1.30
CA GLU A 98 -3.72 -12.68 -1.54
C GLU A 98 -3.05 -11.38 -1.14
N VAL A 99 -2.33 -11.37 -0.02
CA VAL A 99 -1.59 -10.19 0.42
C VAL A 99 -0.49 -9.86 -0.59
N GLU A 100 0.23 -10.89 -1.08
CA GLU A 100 1.29 -10.70 -2.07
C GLU A 100 0.72 -10.11 -3.36
N GLN A 101 -0.43 -10.58 -3.80
CA GLN A 101 -1.08 -10.06 -5.00
C GLN A 101 -1.44 -8.59 -4.84
N GLY A 102 -1.98 -8.22 -3.68
CA GLY A 102 -2.28 -6.82 -3.37
C GLY A 102 -1.02 -5.97 -3.33
N GLU A 103 0.06 -6.51 -2.76
CA GLU A 103 1.33 -5.81 -2.69
C GLU A 103 1.95 -5.58 -4.07
N ASP A 104 1.77 -6.52 -4.99
CA ASP A 104 2.20 -6.34 -6.39
C ASP A 104 1.52 -5.11 -7.00
N HIS A 105 0.26 -4.92 -6.71
CA HIS A 105 -0.49 -3.78 -7.25
C HIS A 105 -0.03 -2.47 -6.59
N VAL A 106 0.18 -2.47 -5.27
CA VAL A 106 0.69 -1.28 -4.56
C VAL A 106 2.04 -0.88 -5.15
N LYS A 107 2.92 -1.86 -5.33
CA LYS A 107 4.25 -1.62 -5.90
C LYS A 107 4.13 -1.04 -7.31
N ALA A 108 3.26 -1.60 -8.15
CA ALA A 108 3.07 -1.11 -9.52
C ALA A 108 2.58 0.34 -9.53
N LYS A 109 1.68 0.70 -8.62
CA LYS A 109 1.18 2.08 -8.52
C LYS A 109 2.30 3.06 -8.17
N PHE A 110 3.17 2.69 -7.23
CA PHE A 110 4.31 3.53 -6.90
C PHE A 110 5.31 3.61 -8.05
N GLU A 111 5.53 2.50 -8.75
CA GLU A 111 6.45 2.50 -9.91
C GLU A 111 5.93 3.37 -11.04
N ASP A 112 4.62 3.35 -11.28
CA ASP A 112 4.00 4.21 -12.28
C ASP A 112 4.21 5.69 -11.93
N ALA A 113 4.06 6.03 -10.66
CA ALA A 113 4.27 7.40 -10.20
C ALA A 113 5.75 7.80 -10.37
N ILE A 114 6.68 6.91 -10.04
CA ILE A 114 8.11 7.17 -10.18
C ILE A 114 8.49 7.36 -11.65
N ALA A 115 7.84 6.65 -12.56
CA ALA A 115 8.08 6.78 -13.99
C ALA A 115 7.46 8.04 -14.60
N ASP A 116 6.59 8.72 -13.85
CA ASP A 116 5.89 9.92 -14.32
C ASP A 116 6.84 11.12 -14.33
N GLY A 117 7.19 11.58 -15.52
CA GLY A 117 8.13 12.68 -15.69
C GLY A 117 7.56 14.06 -15.37
N ASP A 118 6.27 14.15 -15.08
CA ASP A 118 5.59 15.43 -14.84
C ASP A 118 5.48 15.78 -13.36
N LEU A 119 5.99 14.94 -12.47
CA LEU A 119 5.97 15.24 -11.03
C LEU A 119 7.10 16.18 -10.64
N SER A 120 6.84 17.03 -9.65
CA SER A 120 7.88 17.91 -9.12
C SER A 120 8.98 17.10 -8.44
N PRO A 121 10.21 17.62 -8.37
CA PRO A 121 11.30 16.87 -7.71
C PRO A 121 11.03 16.52 -6.26
N GLN A 122 10.37 17.39 -5.51
CA GLN A 122 10.10 17.13 -4.10
C GLN A 122 9.01 16.09 -3.92
N ALA A 123 7.95 16.13 -4.72
CA ALA A 123 6.92 15.08 -4.70
C ALA A 123 7.54 13.74 -5.06
N MET A 124 8.38 13.72 -6.09
CA MET A 124 9.08 12.51 -6.50
C MET A 124 9.95 11.95 -5.38
N HIS A 125 10.67 12.84 -4.67
CA HIS A 125 11.52 12.42 -3.56
C HIS A 125 10.69 11.72 -2.46
N THR A 126 9.57 12.29 -2.09
CA THR A 126 8.68 11.72 -1.08
C THR A 126 8.17 10.35 -1.52
N ILE A 127 7.76 10.24 -2.78
CA ILE A 127 7.26 8.98 -3.34
C ILE A 127 8.36 7.91 -3.32
N ARG A 128 9.58 8.26 -3.70
CA ARG A 128 10.70 7.31 -3.72
C ARG A 128 11.05 6.83 -2.31
N GLU A 129 10.97 7.71 -1.31
CA GLU A 129 11.23 7.32 0.07
C GLU A 129 10.19 6.30 0.54
N CYS A 130 8.92 6.54 0.22
CA CYS A 130 7.85 5.61 0.58
C CYS A 130 7.98 4.29 -0.18
N TYR A 131 8.46 4.34 -1.41
CA TYR A 131 8.62 3.16 -2.25
C TYR A 131 9.58 2.14 -1.64
N VAL A 132 10.60 2.58 -0.91
CA VAL A 132 11.55 1.66 -0.28
C VAL A 132 10.81 0.66 0.62
N SER A 133 9.91 1.16 1.46
CA SER A 133 9.11 0.31 2.35
C SER A 133 8.14 -0.57 1.56
N VAL A 134 7.53 -0.01 0.52
CA VAL A 134 6.60 -0.77 -0.33
C VAL A 134 7.31 -1.95 -0.99
N LYS A 135 8.49 -1.72 -1.55
CA LYS A 135 9.26 -2.77 -2.20
C LYS A 135 9.69 -3.85 -1.20
N GLN A 136 10.10 -3.44 0.00
CA GLN A 136 10.50 -4.40 1.03
C GLN A 136 9.32 -5.28 1.43
N GLY A 137 8.14 -4.70 1.58
CA GLY A 137 6.94 -5.46 1.93
C GLY A 137 6.54 -6.45 0.85
N GLN A 138 6.59 -6.02 -0.40
CA GLN A 138 6.26 -6.89 -1.52
C GLN A 138 7.25 -8.05 -1.61
N ASP A 139 8.56 -7.76 -1.47
CA ASP A 139 9.60 -8.78 -1.50
C ASP A 139 9.41 -9.81 -0.37
N GLU A 140 9.05 -9.34 0.82
CA GLU A 140 8.81 -10.22 1.97
C GLU A 140 7.62 -11.15 1.69
N MET A 141 6.53 -10.62 1.16
CA MET A 141 5.35 -11.43 0.86
C MET A 141 5.64 -12.45 -0.24
N ARG A 142 6.40 -12.06 -1.24
CA ARG A 142 6.78 -12.97 -2.31
C ARG A 142 7.66 -14.11 -1.79
N THR A 143 8.61 -13.78 -0.93
CA THR A 143 9.49 -14.78 -0.32
C THR A 143 8.70 -15.77 0.52
N LEU A 144 7.76 -15.26 1.33
CA LEU A 144 6.90 -16.12 2.15
C LEU A 144 6.02 -17.02 1.29
N LYS A 145 5.43 -16.48 0.25
CA LYS A 145 4.59 -17.27 -0.66
C LYS A 145 5.38 -18.42 -1.25
N HIS A 146 6.59 -18.15 -1.71
CA HIS A 146 7.45 -19.18 -2.30
C HIS A 146 7.85 -20.24 -1.27
N SER A 147 8.07 -19.85 -0.03
CA SER A 147 8.46 -20.80 1.01
C SER A 147 7.31 -21.72 1.43
N MET A 148 6.07 -21.35 1.14
CA MET A 148 4.88 -22.10 1.52
C MET A 148 4.32 -22.96 0.38
N THR A 149 4.94 -22.91 -0.76
CA THR A 149 4.57 -23.77 -1.91
C THR A 149 5.71 -24.78 -2.22
#